data_a402f72a9b62e7441edc1f1c316a568d
#
_entry.id   a402f72a9b62e7441edc1f1c316a568d
#
_cell.length_a   1.000
_cell.length_b   1.000
_cell.length_c   1.000
_cell.angle_alpha   90.00
_cell.angle_beta   90.00
_cell.angle_gamma   90.00
#
_symmetry.space_group_name_H-M   'P 1'
#
loop_
_entity.id
_entity.type
_entity.pdbx_description
1 polymer ?
#
loop_
_entity_poly.entity_id
_entity_poly.type
_entity_poly.pdbx_seq_one_letter_code
_entity_poly.pdbx_strand_id
1 'polypeptide(L)'
;MEMETFDLERQQSLWEHRVDINLSESGVEPLTLAGLAALGLDLDGLHSMPLEYIQSNGTPELRAQLAGHYAGATIENLLVTTGSAEANYVAVQVLVAPGDEVVAIVPNYLQVGLTARGLGAVVRDIPLIPGADESTWSLDWDAFEKAVGERTRLIYLSHPNNPTGHVFTPSELDRIAAAAERVGAWVLSDEVYRGAVHDLAPGEEAPGMWGRGERVVVVSSLSKAYGLPGARLGWMAGPPEFVERCWARRDFTTIAPAALSDPIARFATEPLNQERLFERARRMMRANRAIFRDWTGRQNGAIAYREPRAGAYGFVPLLEDGRPADCAAFAERLRRNRSVLLVAGRWAGMPGYLRFGLGVEPEAFGEGLRRVELELRDGG
;
A
#
# COMPACT_ATOMS: atom_id res chain seq x y z
N MET A 1 -6.61 13.72 -23.06
CA MET A 1 -5.43 13.11 -22.43
C MET A 1 -5.73 11.64 -22.21
N GLU A 2 -4.90 10.74 -22.70
CA GLU A 2 -5.10 9.30 -22.54
C GLU A 2 -4.39 8.86 -21.25
N MET A 3 -5.09 8.18 -20.34
CA MET A 3 -4.48 7.59 -19.15
C MET A 3 -3.86 6.24 -19.52
N GLU A 4 -2.61 6.02 -19.12
CA GLU A 4 -1.97 4.71 -19.22
C GLU A 4 -2.77 3.67 -18.41
N THR A 5 -2.78 2.42 -18.90
CA THR A 5 -3.39 1.31 -18.15
C THR A 5 -2.60 1.06 -16.86
N PHE A 6 -3.30 0.94 -15.75
CA PHE A 6 -2.71 0.52 -14.48
C PHE A 6 -2.62 -1.01 -14.45
N ASP A 7 -1.54 -1.54 -15.03
CA ASP A 7 -1.39 -2.98 -15.30
C ASP A 7 -1.56 -3.86 -14.06
N LEU A 8 -1.04 -3.45 -12.89
CA LEU A 8 -1.18 -4.22 -11.66
C LEU A 8 -2.66 -4.46 -11.33
N GLU A 9 -3.43 -3.39 -11.23
CA GLU A 9 -4.87 -3.48 -10.93
C GLU A 9 -5.64 -4.17 -12.05
N ARG A 10 -5.23 -3.94 -13.31
CA ARG A 10 -5.88 -4.58 -14.44
C ARG A 10 -5.70 -6.09 -14.43
N GLN A 11 -4.50 -6.58 -14.08
CA GLN A 11 -4.24 -8.02 -13.97
C GLN A 11 -5.00 -8.64 -12.79
N GLN A 12 -5.00 -7.99 -11.62
CA GLN A 12 -5.78 -8.45 -10.48
C GLN A 12 -7.27 -8.51 -10.82
N SER A 13 -7.87 -7.43 -11.31
CA SER A 13 -9.29 -7.37 -11.67
C SER A 13 -9.73 -8.44 -12.70
N LEU A 14 -8.84 -8.83 -13.60
CA LEU A 14 -9.14 -9.85 -14.60
C LEU A 14 -9.07 -11.28 -14.05
N TRP A 15 -8.17 -11.54 -13.08
CA TRP A 15 -7.76 -12.91 -12.79
C TRP A 15 -7.90 -13.32 -11.33
N GLU A 16 -7.96 -12.41 -10.35
CA GLU A 16 -7.96 -12.76 -8.92
C GLU A 16 -9.09 -13.73 -8.50
N HIS A 17 -10.25 -13.66 -9.19
CA HIS A 17 -11.39 -14.55 -8.95
C HIS A 17 -11.49 -15.70 -9.96
N ARG A 18 -10.45 -15.93 -10.78
CA ARG A 18 -10.45 -16.96 -11.84
C ARG A 18 -9.31 -17.94 -11.71
N VAL A 19 -8.38 -17.71 -10.80
CA VAL A 19 -7.29 -18.63 -10.49
C VAL A 19 -7.63 -19.43 -9.24
N ASP A 20 -7.02 -20.62 -9.10
CA ASP A 20 -7.19 -21.43 -7.90
C ASP A 20 -6.48 -20.79 -6.69
N ILE A 21 -5.32 -20.16 -6.93
CA ILE A 21 -4.48 -19.58 -5.88
C ILE A 21 -4.08 -18.17 -6.26
N ASN A 22 -4.57 -17.20 -5.48
CA ASN A 22 -4.21 -15.80 -5.64
C ASN A 22 -3.11 -15.41 -4.66
N LEU A 23 -1.87 -15.28 -5.15
CA LEU A 23 -0.72 -14.72 -4.42
C LEU A 23 -0.37 -13.31 -4.90
N SER A 24 -1.29 -12.62 -5.58
CA SER A 24 -1.07 -11.24 -6.02
C SER A 24 -1.48 -10.20 -4.97
N GLU A 25 -2.29 -10.58 -3.97
CA GLU A 25 -2.71 -9.67 -2.92
C GLU A 25 -1.54 -9.19 -2.06
N SER A 26 -1.64 -7.95 -1.60
CA SER A 26 -0.64 -7.32 -0.72
C SER A 26 -1.16 -7.04 0.69
N GLY A 27 -2.38 -7.46 0.99
CA GLY A 27 -2.99 -7.46 2.32
C GLY A 27 -2.91 -8.83 2.99
N VAL A 28 -3.51 -8.94 4.16
CA VAL A 28 -3.70 -10.21 4.87
C VAL A 28 -5.09 -10.76 4.58
N GLU A 29 -5.27 -12.07 4.78
CA GLU A 29 -6.56 -12.76 4.64
C GLU A 29 -7.69 -11.96 5.31
N PRO A 30 -8.74 -11.61 4.57
CA PRO A 30 -9.81 -10.78 5.09
C PRO A 30 -10.59 -11.44 6.23
N LEU A 31 -11.01 -10.62 7.20
CA LEU A 31 -11.97 -11.06 8.21
C LEU A 31 -13.40 -11.03 7.65
N THR A 32 -14.20 -11.99 8.11
CA THR A 32 -15.65 -11.96 7.91
C THR A 32 -16.34 -11.05 8.95
N LEU A 33 -17.59 -10.66 8.70
CA LEU A 33 -18.40 -9.98 9.72
C LEU A 33 -18.56 -10.80 11.01
N ALA A 34 -18.69 -12.13 10.88
CA ALA A 34 -18.72 -13.02 12.03
C ALA A 34 -17.38 -12.99 12.81
N GLY A 35 -16.25 -12.91 12.11
CA GLY A 35 -14.93 -12.75 12.72
C GLY A 35 -14.80 -11.43 13.49
N LEU A 36 -15.34 -10.33 12.94
CA LEU A 36 -15.39 -9.04 13.64
C LEU A 36 -16.34 -9.07 14.84
N ALA A 37 -17.49 -9.73 14.70
CA ALA A 37 -18.45 -9.91 15.82
C ALA A 37 -17.82 -10.69 16.98
N ALA A 38 -17.03 -11.72 16.69
CA ALA A 38 -16.28 -12.44 17.72
C ALA A 38 -15.24 -11.57 18.45
N LEU A 39 -14.82 -10.45 17.85
CA LEU A 39 -13.99 -9.42 18.48
C LEU A 39 -14.80 -8.32 19.18
N GLY A 40 -16.14 -8.31 19.02
CA GLY A 40 -17.05 -7.38 19.69
C GLY A 40 -17.76 -6.37 18.77
N LEU A 41 -17.70 -6.51 17.44
CA LEU A 41 -18.49 -5.66 16.54
C LEU A 41 -19.99 -5.92 16.78
N ASP A 42 -20.76 -4.84 16.95
CA ASP A 42 -22.22 -4.88 17.10
C ASP A 42 -22.91 -5.16 15.76
N LEU A 43 -23.29 -6.42 15.52
CA LEU A 43 -24.04 -6.80 14.32
C LEU A 43 -25.51 -6.37 14.37
N ASP A 44 -26.14 -6.31 15.56
CA ASP A 44 -27.55 -5.92 15.69
C ASP A 44 -27.70 -4.43 15.36
N GLY A 45 -26.73 -3.61 15.78
CA GLY A 45 -26.61 -2.22 15.36
C GLY A 45 -26.48 -2.07 13.84
N LEU A 46 -25.65 -2.90 13.20
CA LEU A 46 -25.52 -2.91 11.74
C LEU A 46 -26.83 -3.33 11.03
N HIS A 47 -27.56 -4.33 11.56
CA HIS A 47 -28.82 -4.78 10.98
C HIS A 47 -29.95 -3.71 11.05
N SER A 48 -29.93 -2.88 12.08
CA SER A 48 -30.94 -1.83 12.27
C SER A 48 -30.58 -0.49 11.64
N MET A 49 -29.38 -0.39 11.05
CA MET A 49 -28.85 0.86 10.51
C MET A 49 -29.58 1.28 9.20
N PRO A 50 -30.05 2.54 9.06
CA PRO A 50 -30.58 3.04 7.81
C PRO A 50 -29.48 3.15 6.75
N LEU A 51 -29.80 2.79 5.50
CA LEU A 51 -28.87 2.88 4.37
C LEU A 51 -28.98 4.26 3.71
N GLU A 52 -28.77 5.30 4.49
CA GLU A 52 -28.78 6.70 4.05
C GLU A 52 -27.36 7.22 3.78
N TYR A 53 -27.27 8.40 3.17
CA TYR A 53 -25.98 9.10 3.09
C TYR A 53 -25.54 9.56 4.48
N ILE A 54 -24.35 9.15 4.88
CA ILE A 54 -23.71 9.72 6.07
C ILE A 54 -23.00 11.04 5.69
N GLN A 55 -22.45 11.72 6.69
CA GLN A 55 -21.64 12.93 6.47
C GLN A 55 -20.58 12.68 5.39
N SER A 56 -20.58 13.48 4.32
CA SER A 56 -19.79 13.16 3.12
C SER A 56 -18.28 13.17 3.32
N ASN A 57 -17.74 13.94 4.26
CA ASN A 57 -16.32 13.89 4.64
C ASN A 57 -16.01 12.87 5.77
N GLY A 58 -16.97 12.03 6.15
CA GLY A 58 -16.91 11.09 7.27
C GLY A 58 -17.67 11.63 8.49
N THR A 59 -18.22 10.72 9.30
CA THR A 59 -18.93 11.13 10.52
C THR A 59 -17.98 11.86 11.48
N PRO A 60 -18.47 12.85 12.27
CA PRO A 60 -17.65 13.54 13.25
C PRO A 60 -16.98 12.58 14.23
N GLU A 61 -17.67 11.51 14.63
CA GLU A 61 -17.19 10.50 15.55
C GLU A 61 -16.01 9.72 14.96
N LEU A 62 -16.11 9.26 13.71
CA LEU A 62 -15.03 8.56 13.05
C LEU A 62 -13.83 9.49 12.81
N ARG A 63 -14.06 10.73 12.35
CA ARG A 63 -12.98 11.70 12.14
C ARG A 63 -12.28 12.07 13.45
N ALA A 64 -13.01 12.22 14.54
CA ALA A 64 -12.44 12.47 15.87
C ALA A 64 -11.55 11.30 16.33
N GLN A 65 -12.03 10.07 16.14
CA GLN A 65 -11.26 8.88 16.46
C GLN A 65 -9.99 8.75 15.60
N LEU A 66 -10.10 8.97 14.28
CA LEU A 66 -8.96 8.96 13.37
C LEU A 66 -7.96 10.09 13.68
N ALA A 67 -8.42 11.28 14.08
CA ALA A 67 -7.55 12.39 14.50
C ALA A 67 -6.67 11.98 15.69
N GLY A 68 -7.17 11.14 16.59
CA GLY A 68 -6.40 10.61 17.72
C GLY A 68 -5.15 9.79 17.33
N HIS A 69 -5.05 9.33 16.09
CA HIS A 69 -3.85 8.64 15.57
C HIS A 69 -2.76 9.61 15.07
N TYR A 70 -3.03 10.91 15.05
CA TYR A 70 -2.15 11.94 14.50
C TYR A 70 -1.94 13.03 15.52
N ALA A 71 -0.75 13.13 16.09
CA ALA A 71 -0.45 14.10 17.16
C ALA A 71 -0.83 15.54 16.75
N GLY A 72 -1.68 16.18 17.55
CA GLY A 72 -2.14 17.56 17.32
C GLY A 72 -3.19 17.73 16.21
N ALA A 73 -3.66 16.64 15.58
CA ALA A 73 -4.73 16.73 14.59
C ALA A 73 -6.10 16.96 15.24
N THR A 74 -6.97 17.61 14.48
CA THR A 74 -8.39 17.80 14.78
C THR A 74 -9.24 17.15 13.68
N ILE A 75 -10.56 17.15 13.79
CA ILE A 75 -11.44 16.59 12.78
C ILE A 75 -11.31 17.29 11.42
N GLU A 76 -10.89 18.55 11.40
CA GLU A 76 -10.69 19.33 10.17
C GLU A 76 -9.47 18.87 9.37
N ASN A 77 -8.55 18.13 10.00
CA ASN A 77 -7.42 17.52 9.33
C ASN A 77 -7.77 16.21 8.60
N LEU A 78 -8.99 15.68 8.78
CA LEU A 78 -9.37 14.34 8.32
C LEU A 78 -10.45 14.38 7.22
N LEU A 79 -10.21 13.64 6.14
CA LEU A 79 -11.20 13.29 5.13
C LEU A 79 -11.29 11.75 5.03
N VAL A 80 -12.46 11.21 5.33
CA VAL A 80 -12.75 9.78 5.12
C VAL A 80 -13.11 9.54 3.66
N THR A 81 -12.55 8.49 3.06
CA THR A 81 -12.66 8.18 1.63
C THR A 81 -13.07 6.73 1.39
N THR A 82 -13.45 6.41 0.16
CA THR A 82 -13.77 5.04 -0.27
C THR A 82 -12.48 4.26 -0.58
N GLY A 83 -11.73 3.93 0.48
CA GLY A 83 -10.38 3.37 0.43
C GLY A 83 -9.31 4.43 0.17
N SER A 84 -8.03 4.05 0.41
CA SER A 84 -6.87 4.90 0.15
C SER A 84 -6.70 5.25 -1.33
N ALA A 85 -7.19 4.39 -2.23
CA ALA A 85 -7.13 4.66 -3.67
C ALA A 85 -7.90 5.94 -4.06
N GLU A 86 -9.07 6.20 -3.46
CA GLU A 86 -9.76 7.48 -3.66
C GLU A 86 -9.00 8.63 -3.03
N ALA A 87 -8.46 8.45 -1.82
CA ALA A 87 -7.66 9.48 -1.15
C ALA A 87 -6.47 9.92 -2.01
N ASN A 88 -5.69 8.97 -2.52
CA ASN A 88 -4.57 9.22 -3.42
C ASN A 88 -5.01 9.92 -4.71
N TYR A 89 -6.08 9.42 -5.34
CA TYR A 89 -6.59 9.98 -6.59
C TYR A 89 -7.03 11.44 -6.42
N VAL A 90 -7.83 11.72 -5.39
CA VAL A 90 -8.33 13.07 -5.09
C VAL A 90 -7.19 14.01 -4.71
N ALA A 91 -6.21 13.55 -3.91
CA ALA A 91 -5.04 14.35 -3.56
C ALA A 91 -4.26 14.79 -4.81
N VAL A 92 -4.00 13.87 -5.74
CA VAL A 92 -3.31 14.19 -6.99
C VAL A 92 -4.12 15.17 -7.84
N GLN A 93 -5.44 15.01 -7.94
CA GLN A 93 -6.33 15.93 -8.66
C GLN A 93 -6.33 17.36 -8.09
N VAL A 94 -6.05 17.51 -6.81
CA VAL A 94 -5.97 18.82 -6.13
C VAL A 94 -4.58 19.44 -6.22
N LEU A 95 -3.54 18.61 -6.23
CA LEU A 95 -2.13 19.08 -6.14
C LEU A 95 -1.49 19.32 -7.49
N VAL A 96 -1.83 18.51 -8.51
CA VAL A 96 -1.05 18.40 -9.74
C VAL A 96 -1.78 19.04 -10.91
N ALA A 97 -1.07 19.89 -11.64
CA ALA A 97 -1.50 20.51 -12.90
C ALA A 97 -0.61 20.08 -14.07
N PRO A 98 -1.06 20.25 -15.32
CA PRO A 98 -0.24 20.00 -16.50
C PRO A 98 1.07 20.79 -16.45
N GLY A 99 2.22 20.11 -16.69
CA GLY A 99 3.55 20.71 -16.67
C GLY A 99 4.24 20.72 -15.29
N ASP A 100 3.54 20.39 -14.20
CA ASP A 100 4.16 20.19 -12.89
C ASP A 100 5.11 19.00 -12.90
N GLU A 101 6.11 19.01 -12.01
CA GLU A 101 6.98 17.85 -11.78
C GLU A 101 6.57 17.09 -10.51
N VAL A 102 6.50 15.78 -10.63
CA VAL A 102 6.20 14.85 -9.52
C VAL A 102 7.40 13.92 -9.35
N VAL A 103 7.95 13.86 -8.15
CA VAL A 103 8.99 12.89 -7.75
C VAL A 103 8.29 11.70 -7.11
N ALA A 104 8.38 10.52 -7.72
CA ALA A 104 7.76 9.29 -7.21
C ALA A 104 8.85 8.27 -6.84
N ILE A 105 8.83 7.78 -5.60
CA ILE A 105 9.74 6.72 -5.16
C ILE A 105 9.20 5.38 -5.67
N VAL A 106 10.02 4.63 -6.42
CA VAL A 106 9.69 3.33 -7.03
C VAL A 106 10.69 2.25 -6.59
N PRO A 107 10.33 0.94 -6.60
CA PRO A 107 9.03 0.40 -7.00
C PRO A 107 7.93 0.83 -6.05
N ASN A 108 6.69 0.90 -6.56
CA ASN A 108 5.54 1.35 -5.79
C ASN A 108 4.22 0.84 -6.38
N TYR A 109 3.13 1.13 -5.69
CA TYR A 109 1.79 1.11 -6.25
C TYR A 109 1.63 2.35 -7.14
N LEU A 110 1.62 2.15 -8.47
CA LEU A 110 1.86 3.23 -9.43
C LEU A 110 0.69 4.20 -9.63
N GLN A 111 -0.42 4.05 -8.90
CA GLN A 111 -1.61 4.88 -9.07
C GLN A 111 -1.29 6.39 -9.12
N VAL A 112 -0.53 6.89 -8.15
CA VAL A 112 -0.22 8.33 -8.03
C VAL A 112 0.59 8.81 -9.23
N GLY A 113 1.66 8.08 -9.61
CA GLY A 113 2.49 8.42 -10.76
C GLY A 113 1.70 8.39 -12.08
N LEU A 114 0.90 7.33 -12.30
CA LEU A 114 0.07 7.20 -13.51
C LEU A 114 -1.02 8.28 -13.57
N THR A 115 -1.66 8.60 -12.46
CA THR A 115 -2.65 9.68 -12.41
C THR A 115 -2.01 11.03 -12.72
N ALA A 116 -0.82 11.31 -12.16
CA ALA A 116 -0.08 12.54 -12.44
C ALA A 116 0.32 12.65 -13.92
N ARG A 117 0.84 11.57 -14.53
CA ARG A 117 1.11 11.52 -15.99
C ARG A 117 -0.17 11.77 -16.80
N GLY A 118 -1.28 11.14 -16.42
CA GLY A 118 -2.58 11.34 -17.05
C GLY A 118 -3.08 12.79 -16.97
N LEU A 119 -2.69 13.55 -15.95
CA LEU A 119 -2.96 14.98 -15.83
C LEU A 119 -1.96 15.85 -16.62
N GLY A 120 -0.94 15.27 -17.25
CA GLY A 120 0.08 15.99 -18.01
C GLY A 120 1.27 16.48 -17.19
N ALA A 121 1.49 15.94 -16.02
CA ALA A 121 2.70 16.20 -15.23
C ALA A 121 3.89 15.37 -15.73
N VAL A 122 5.10 15.85 -15.44
CA VAL A 122 6.34 15.12 -15.65
C VAL A 122 6.66 14.33 -14.38
N VAL A 123 6.56 13.00 -14.43
CA VAL A 123 6.88 12.15 -13.30
C VAL A 123 8.31 11.66 -13.39
N ARG A 124 9.09 11.90 -12.33
CA ARG A 124 10.46 11.42 -12.15
C ARG A 124 10.46 10.26 -11.16
N ASP A 125 10.66 9.07 -11.69
CA ASP A 125 10.71 7.84 -10.89
C ASP A 125 12.10 7.71 -10.26
N ILE A 126 12.17 7.67 -8.92
CA ILE A 126 13.42 7.56 -8.15
C ILE A 126 13.49 6.18 -7.52
N PRO A 127 14.50 5.37 -7.83
CA PRO A 127 14.51 4.00 -7.40
C PRO A 127 14.89 3.81 -5.92
N LEU A 128 14.18 2.88 -5.26
CA LEU A 128 14.77 2.13 -4.16
C LEU A 128 15.71 1.09 -4.77
N ILE A 129 16.94 1.08 -4.33
CA ILE A 129 17.98 0.16 -4.77
C ILE A 129 18.26 -0.88 -3.69
N PRO A 130 18.62 -2.12 -4.06
CA PRO A 130 19.09 -3.11 -3.09
C PRO A 130 20.27 -2.57 -2.29
N GLY A 131 20.16 -2.58 -0.96
CA GLY A 131 21.25 -2.17 -0.06
C GLY A 131 22.43 -3.14 -0.07
N ALA A 132 23.50 -2.76 0.63
CA ALA A 132 24.74 -3.53 0.69
C ALA A 132 24.57 -4.90 1.39
N ASP A 133 23.66 -4.99 2.34
CA ASP A 133 23.27 -6.26 2.95
C ASP A 133 21.99 -6.82 2.28
N GLU A 134 21.78 -8.14 2.45
CA GLU A 134 20.68 -8.85 1.80
C GLU A 134 19.30 -8.51 2.36
N SER A 135 19.21 -7.75 3.45
CA SER A 135 17.95 -7.42 4.14
C SER A 135 17.47 -6.00 3.89
N THR A 136 18.29 -5.13 3.28
CA THR A 136 17.99 -3.71 3.16
C THR A 136 17.70 -3.24 1.75
N TRP A 137 16.91 -2.19 1.68
CA TRP A 137 16.73 -1.32 0.51
C TRP A 137 17.16 0.08 0.90
N SER A 138 17.60 0.88 -0.05
CA SER A 138 17.98 2.27 0.15
C SER A 138 17.42 3.13 -0.95
N LEU A 139 17.04 4.36 -0.65
CA LEU A 139 16.70 5.33 -1.68
C LEU A 139 17.98 5.75 -2.42
N ASP A 140 17.92 5.85 -3.74
CA ASP A 140 18.98 6.53 -4.50
C ASP A 140 18.93 8.03 -4.19
N TRP A 141 19.65 8.41 -3.13
CA TRP A 141 19.64 9.78 -2.61
C TRP A 141 20.23 10.80 -3.60
N ASP A 142 21.20 10.38 -4.42
CA ASP A 142 21.79 11.27 -5.44
C ASP A 142 20.78 11.57 -6.55
N ALA A 143 20.06 10.54 -7.01
CA ALA A 143 18.99 10.70 -7.98
C ALA A 143 17.84 11.53 -7.39
N PHE A 144 17.47 11.29 -6.12
CA PHE A 144 16.42 12.03 -5.42
C PHE A 144 16.74 13.53 -5.32
N GLU A 145 17.92 13.89 -4.83
CA GLU A 145 18.32 15.30 -4.68
C GLU A 145 18.40 16.04 -6.03
N LYS A 146 18.84 15.34 -7.09
CA LYS A 146 18.87 15.90 -8.44
C LYS A 146 17.49 16.11 -9.04
N ALA A 147 16.52 15.26 -8.66
CA ALA A 147 15.15 15.33 -9.18
C ALA A 147 14.29 16.38 -8.50
N VAL A 148 14.56 16.69 -7.21
CA VAL A 148 13.83 17.72 -6.45
C VAL A 148 14.32 19.12 -6.81
N GLY A 149 13.47 19.88 -7.50
CA GLY A 149 13.79 21.24 -7.96
C GLY A 149 12.59 22.19 -7.86
N GLU A 150 12.77 23.44 -8.30
CA GLU A 150 11.76 24.51 -8.20
C GLU A 150 10.41 24.18 -8.84
N ARG A 151 10.38 23.27 -9.83
CA ARG A 151 9.15 22.82 -10.48
C ARG A 151 8.52 21.60 -9.82
N THR A 152 9.18 21.01 -8.80
CA THR A 152 8.64 19.88 -8.06
C THR A 152 7.41 20.34 -7.28
N ARG A 153 6.26 19.77 -7.63
CA ARG A 153 4.98 20.05 -6.99
C ARG A 153 4.65 19.04 -5.91
N LEU A 154 5.02 17.77 -6.14
CA LEU A 154 4.67 16.64 -5.30
C LEU A 154 5.84 15.67 -5.19
N ILE A 155 6.13 15.21 -3.97
CA ILE A 155 6.96 14.04 -3.68
C ILE A 155 6.03 12.94 -3.17
N TYR A 156 6.04 11.76 -3.80
CA TYR A 156 5.19 10.64 -3.43
C TYR A 156 6.01 9.44 -2.97
N LEU A 157 5.58 8.85 -1.85
CA LEU A 157 6.13 7.59 -1.34
C LEU A 157 5.02 6.73 -0.74
N SER A 158 5.16 5.40 -0.79
CA SER A 158 4.46 4.52 0.14
C SER A 158 5.40 4.16 1.30
N HIS A 159 4.90 4.22 2.53
CA HIS A 159 5.69 4.00 3.73
C HIS A 159 4.86 3.33 4.84
N PRO A 160 5.22 2.10 5.21
CA PRO A 160 6.21 1.19 4.61
C PRO A 160 5.97 0.93 3.12
N ASN A 161 7.06 0.68 2.36
CA ASN A 161 6.98 0.60 0.91
C ASN A 161 6.41 -0.74 0.41
N ASN A 162 5.46 -0.67 -0.49
CA ASN A 162 5.00 -1.77 -1.32
C ASN A 162 5.67 -1.63 -2.72
N PRO A 163 6.44 -2.62 -3.20
CA PRO A 163 6.48 -4.03 -2.74
C PRO A 163 7.73 -4.44 -1.93
N THR A 164 8.65 -3.54 -1.62
CA THR A 164 9.95 -3.92 -1.03
C THR A 164 9.89 -4.24 0.46
N GLY A 165 8.86 -3.76 1.17
CA GLY A 165 8.79 -3.83 2.64
C GLY A 165 9.78 -2.90 3.35
N HIS A 166 10.39 -1.96 2.60
CA HIS A 166 11.29 -0.98 3.18
C HIS A 166 10.56 -0.05 4.16
N VAL A 167 11.16 0.14 5.33
CA VAL A 167 10.69 1.08 6.35
C VAL A 167 11.73 2.19 6.45
N PHE A 168 11.37 3.38 5.97
CA PHE A 168 12.24 4.56 6.10
C PHE A 168 12.48 4.90 7.56
N THR A 169 13.71 5.23 7.90
CA THR A 169 14.07 5.72 9.22
C THR A 169 13.53 7.13 9.46
N PRO A 170 13.37 7.58 10.72
CA PRO A 170 12.98 8.96 11.02
C PRO A 170 13.84 9.99 10.30
N SER A 171 15.17 9.79 10.24
CA SER A 171 16.10 10.72 9.57
C SER A 171 15.93 10.76 8.05
N GLU A 172 15.58 9.64 7.41
CA GLU A 172 15.27 9.60 5.98
C GLU A 172 13.95 10.34 5.68
N LEU A 173 12.93 10.16 6.52
CA LEU A 173 11.66 10.88 6.39
C LEU A 173 11.84 12.38 6.61
N ASP A 174 12.69 12.79 7.59
CA ASP A 174 13.05 14.20 7.81
C ASP A 174 13.78 14.78 6.60
N ARG A 175 14.69 14.02 5.97
CA ARG A 175 15.39 14.45 4.76
C ARG A 175 14.44 14.64 3.58
N ILE A 176 13.47 13.76 3.39
CA ILE A 176 12.43 13.91 2.35
C ILE A 176 11.59 15.16 2.62
N ALA A 177 11.14 15.35 3.86
CA ALA A 177 10.36 16.52 4.25
C ALA A 177 11.12 17.83 4.02
N ALA A 178 12.38 17.91 4.46
CA ALA A 178 13.24 19.07 4.25
C ALA A 178 13.49 19.38 2.77
N ALA A 179 13.66 18.35 1.94
CA ALA A 179 13.78 18.52 0.49
C ALA A 179 12.52 19.12 -0.13
N ALA A 180 11.34 18.65 0.29
CA ALA A 180 10.06 19.21 -0.14
C ALA A 180 9.88 20.66 0.31
N GLU A 181 10.17 20.96 1.56
CA GLU A 181 10.04 22.31 2.14
C GLU A 181 10.93 23.32 1.41
N ARG A 182 12.19 22.95 1.09
CA ARG A 182 13.15 23.79 0.37
C ARG A 182 12.60 24.35 -0.94
N VAL A 183 11.78 23.58 -1.65
CA VAL A 183 11.21 23.95 -2.96
C VAL A 183 9.71 24.24 -2.91
N GLY A 184 9.08 24.19 -1.72
CA GLY A 184 7.65 24.41 -1.53
C GLY A 184 6.77 23.29 -2.10
N ALA A 185 7.30 22.08 -2.26
CA ALA A 185 6.55 20.93 -2.72
C ALA A 185 5.70 20.30 -1.61
N TRP A 186 4.71 19.51 -2.01
CA TRP A 186 3.93 18.67 -1.11
C TRP A 186 4.58 17.29 -0.95
N VAL A 187 4.34 16.65 0.19
CA VAL A 187 4.64 15.23 0.38
C VAL A 187 3.33 14.48 0.54
N LEU A 188 3.10 13.46 -0.29
CA LEU A 188 2.01 12.50 -0.16
C LEU A 188 2.61 11.15 0.25
N SER A 189 2.30 10.72 1.47
CA SER A 189 2.76 9.46 2.05
C SER A 189 1.58 8.49 2.16
N ASP A 190 1.62 7.40 1.39
CA ASP A 190 0.67 6.30 1.55
C ASP A 190 1.16 5.35 2.65
N GLU A 191 0.49 5.38 3.80
CA GLU A 191 0.87 4.68 5.02
C GLU A 191 -0.04 3.50 5.36
N VAL A 192 -0.69 2.88 4.37
CA VAL A 192 -1.61 1.75 4.57
C VAL A 192 -0.94 0.51 5.21
N TYR A 193 0.40 0.43 5.18
CA TYR A 193 1.17 -0.67 5.78
C TYR A 193 1.79 -0.32 7.14
N ARG A 194 1.52 0.84 7.72
CA ARG A 194 2.16 1.27 8.97
C ARG A 194 1.91 0.28 10.13
N GLY A 195 0.71 -0.28 10.23
CA GLY A 195 0.38 -1.34 11.20
C GLY A 195 0.92 -2.74 10.86
N ALA A 196 1.53 -2.90 9.67
CA ALA A 196 2.08 -4.17 9.17
C ALA A 196 3.61 -4.25 9.26
N VAL A 197 4.27 -3.46 10.11
CA VAL A 197 5.69 -3.60 10.44
C VAL A 197 5.87 -4.81 11.34
N HIS A 198 6.82 -5.70 10.99
CA HIS A 198 6.87 -7.05 11.55
C HIS A 198 7.42 -7.12 12.97
N ASP A 199 8.43 -6.31 13.27
CA ASP A 199 9.25 -6.45 14.47
C ASP A 199 9.05 -5.28 15.46
N LEU A 200 7.86 -4.65 15.44
CA LEU A 200 7.49 -3.66 16.45
C LEU A 200 7.16 -4.34 17.79
N ALA A 201 7.64 -3.74 18.87
CA ALA A 201 7.20 -4.13 20.20
C ALA A 201 5.73 -3.72 20.43
N PRO A 202 5.01 -4.39 21.36
CA PRO A 202 3.66 -3.98 21.71
C PRO A 202 3.60 -2.50 22.12
N GLY A 203 2.71 -1.74 21.48
CA GLY A 203 2.55 -0.29 21.71
C GLY A 203 3.58 0.59 20.99
N GLU A 204 4.55 0.01 20.27
CA GLU A 204 5.46 0.77 19.40
C GLU A 204 4.79 1.05 18.05
N GLU A 205 4.98 2.26 17.53
CA GLU A 205 4.50 2.65 16.21
C GLU A 205 5.65 2.80 15.21
N ALA A 206 5.39 2.40 13.97
CA ALA A 206 6.30 2.71 12.88
C ALA A 206 6.40 4.25 12.69
N PRO A 207 7.59 4.77 12.34
CA PRO A 207 7.70 6.17 11.99
C PRO A 207 6.74 6.52 10.84
N GLY A 208 6.29 7.75 10.76
CA GLY A 208 5.39 8.25 9.71
C GLY A 208 5.74 9.66 9.29
N MET A 209 5.11 10.15 8.22
CA MET A 209 5.33 11.49 7.69
C MET A 209 4.57 12.57 8.43
N TRP A 210 3.51 12.24 9.18
CA TRP A 210 2.73 13.24 9.93
C TRP A 210 3.60 14.07 10.87
N GLY A 211 3.39 15.40 10.85
CA GLY A 211 4.12 16.33 11.70
C GLY A 211 5.53 16.69 11.22
N ARG A 212 5.98 16.22 10.04
CA ARG A 212 7.33 16.53 9.51
C ARG A 212 7.37 17.72 8.56
N GLY A 213 6.26 18.42 8.38
CA GLY A 213 6.19 19.63 7.55
C GLY A 213 4.76 20.11 7.37
N GLU A 214 4.61 21.38 6.95
CA GLU A 214 3.29 22.00 6.77
C GLU A 214 2.54 21.48 5.53
N ARG A 215 3.26 20.93 4.54
CA ARG A 215 2.69 20.41 3.27
C ARG A 215 2.79 18.90 3.18
N VAL A 216 2.47 18.23 4.27
CA VAL A 216 2.45 16.78 4.37
C VAL A 216 1.00 16.28 4.37
N VAL A 217 0.73 15.27 3.54
CA VAL A 217 -0.51 14.54 3.50
C VAL A 217 -0.21 13.06 3.70
N VAL A 218 -0.86 12.46 4.67
CA VAL A 218 -0.78 11.03 4.95
C VAL A 218 -2.08 10.36 4.53
N VAL A 219 -1.98 9.20 3.87
CA VAL A 219 -3.13 8.40 3.46
C VAL A 219 -3.06 7.04 4.15
N SER A 220 -4.20 6.53 4.61
CA SER A 220 -4.29 5.19 5.18
C SER A 220 -5.65 4.55 4.89
N SER A 221 -5.82 3.27 5.24
CA SER A 221 -7.09 2.55 5.01
C SER A 221 -7.21 1.29 5.85
N LEU A 222 -8.41 0.74 5.89
CA LEU A 222 -8.69 -0.57 6.49
C LEU A 222 -8.24 -1.75 5.62
N SER A 223 -7.79 -1.53 4.39
CA SER A 223 -7.61 -2.58 3.39
C SER A 223 -6.43 -3.51 3.67
N LYS A 224 -5.32 -3.02 4.24
CA LYS A 224 -4.05 -3.76 4.30
C LYS A 224 -3.75 -4.28 5.70
N ALA A 225 -3.21 -3.46 6.60
CA ALA A 225 -2.84 -3.87 7.95
C ALA A 225 -4.04 -4.34 8.79
N TYR A 226 -5.22 -3.77 8.59
CA TYR A 226 -6.45 -4.19 9.28
C TYR A 226 -7.06 -5.47 8.71
N GLY A 227 -6.77 -5.85 7.45
CA GLY A 227 -7.35 -7.02 6.80
C GLY A 227 -8.85 -6.88 6.48
N LEU A 228 -9.30 -5.66 6.14
CA LEU A 228 -10.71 -5.35 5.85
C LEU A 228 -10.87 -4.66 4.47
N PRO A 229 -10.34 -5.22 3.37
CA PRO A 229 -10.41 -4.58 2.07
C PRO A 229 -11.84 -4.38 1.57
N GLY A 230 -12.76 -5.27 1.90
CA GLY A 230 -14.18 -5.23 1.54
C GLY A 230 -14.97 -4.11 2.22
N ALA A 231 -14.47 -3.54 3.32
CA ALA A 231 -15.08 -2.38 3.97
C ALA A 231 -14.99 -1.11 3.12
N ARG A 232 -14.12 -1.07 2.10
CA ARG A 232 -13.93 0.08 1.21
C ARG A 232 -13.84 1.41 1.94
N LEU A 233 -13.04 1.48 3.03
CA LEU A 233 -12.84 2.70 3.77
C LEU A 233 -11.34 3.02 3.95
N GLY A 234 -11.02 4.27 3.66
CA GLY A 234 -9.72 4.88 3.89
C GLY A 234 -9.89 6.32 4.36
N TRP A 235 -8.80 6.99 4.56
CA TRP A 235 -8.78 8.39 4.94
C TRP A 235 -7.50 9.07 4.52
N MET A 236 -7.53 10.39 4.44
CA MET A 236 -6.34 11.23 4.44
C MET A 236 -6.30 12.10 5.67
N ALA A 237 -5.08 12.38 6.15
CA ALA A 237 -4.78 13.38 7.15
C ALA A 237 -3.86 14.44 6.53
N GLY A 238 -4.24 15.71 6.63
CA GLY A 238 -3.49 16.82 6.02
C GLY A 238 -3.88 18.18 6.59
N PRO A 239 -3.28 19.29 6.10
CA PRO A 239 -3.70 20.62 6.46
C PRO A 239 -5.19 20.86 6.18
N PRO A 240 -5.96 21.54 7.06
CA PRO A 240 -7.40 21.70 6.91
C PRO A 240 -7.83 22.28 5.55
N GLU A 241 -7.13 23.32 5.07
CA GLU A 241 -7.43 23.93 3.76
C GLU A 241 -7.23 22.95 2.59
N PHE A 242 -6.26 22.04 2.69
CA PHE A 242 -6.04 21.02 1.69
C PHE A 242 -7.15 19.94 1.76
N VAL A 243 -7.50 19.52 2.96
CA VAL A 243 -8.58 18.54 3.22
C VAL A 243 -9.91 19.06 2.66
N GLU A 244 -10.25 20.33 2.88
CA GLU A 244 -11.45 20.97 2.33
C GLU A 244 -11.47 20.95 0.79
N ARG A 245 -10.36 21.26 0.15
CA ARG A 245 -10.23 21.19 -1.32
C ARG A 245 -10.38 19.76 -1.84
N CYS A 246 -9.86 18.77 -1.11
CA CYS A 246 -10.04 17.36 -1.44
C CYS A 246 -11.48 16.92 -1.25
N TRP A 247 -12.15 17.37 -0.19
CA TRP A 247 -13.57 17.11 0.03
C TRP A 247 -14.43 17.63 -1.12
N ALA A 248 -14.25 18.89 -1.52
CA ALA A 248 -14.93 19.46 -2.67
C ALA A 248 -14.63 18.70 -3.99
N ARG A 249 -13.41 18.15 -4.15
CA ARG A 249 -13.08 17.34 -5.33
C ARG A 249 -13.75 15.97 -5.31
N ARG A 250 -13.99 15.42 -4.12
CA ARG A 250 -14.64 14.13 -3.94
C ARG A 250 -16.09 14.10 -4.41
N ASP A 251 -16.78 15.25 -4.46
CA ASP A 251 -18.15 15.37 -5.01
C ASP A 251 -18.25 14.85 -6.46
N PHE A 252 -17.10 14.77 -7.17
CA PHE A 252 -17.00 14.22 -8.53
C PHE A 252 -16.67 12.72 -8.58
N THR A 253 -16.51 12.04 -7.43
CA THR A 253 -16.19 10.60 -7.36
C THR A 253 -17.31 9.85 -6.64
N THR A 254 -17.15 9.54 -5.37
CA THR A 254 -18.09 8.70 -4.61
C THR A 254 -19.07 9.49 -3.75
N ILE A 255 -18.94 10.83 -3.67
CA ILE A 255 -19.79 11.75 -2.88
C ILE A 255 -19.61 11.51 -1.36
N ALA A 256 -19.91 10.32 -0.87
CA ALA A 256 -19.86 9.95 0.55
C ALA A 256 -19.29 8.54 0.73
N PRO A 257 -18.71 8.21 1.90
CA PRO A 257 -18.38 6.82 2.24
C PRO A 257 -19.66 5.99 2.37
N ALA A 258 -19.55 4.68 2.20
CA ALA A 258 -20.66 3.78 2.45
C ALA A 258 -21.05 3.80 3.94
N ALA A 259 -22.35 3.93 4.22
CA ALA A 259 -22.87 4.01 5.60
C ALA A 259 -22.42 2.81 6.46
N LEU A 260 -22.48 1.59 5.92
CA LEU A 260 -22.07 0.37 6.64
C LEU A 260 -20.56 0.32 6.96
N SER A 261 -19.74 1.09 6.26
CA SER A 261 -18.29 1.11 6.49
C SER A 261 -17.91 1.93 7.74
N ASP A 262 -18.70 2.92 8.12
CA ASP A 262 -18.42 3.81 9.24
C ASP A 262 -18.37 3.06 10.59
N PRO A 263 -19.38 2.32 11.02
CA PRO A 263 -19.33 1.58 12.30
C PRO A 263 -18.25 0.50 12.29
N ILE A 264 -17.98 -0.14 11.15
CA ILE A 264 -16.87 -1.09 11.01
C ILE A 264 -15.53 -0.37 11.20
N ALA A 265 -15.37 0.83 10.62
CA ALA A 265 -14.16 1.62 10.76
C ALA A 265 -13.96 2.10 12.21
N ARG A 266 -15.01 2.62 12.86
CA ARG A 266 -14.93 3.02 14.27
C ARG A 266 -14.56 1.86 15.17
N PHE A 267 -15.14 0.68 14.93
CA PHE A 267 -14.74 -0.53 15.64
C PHE A 267 -13.27 -0.90 15.40
N ALA A 268 -12.84 -0.93 14.13
CA ALA A 268 -11.51 -1.40 13.75
C ALA A 268 -10.39 -0.43 14.18
N THR A 269 -10.64 0.88 14.19
CA THR A 269 -9.66 1.92 14.53
C THR A 269 -9.69 2.32 16.02
N GLU A 270 -10.57 1.72 16.83
CA GLU A 270 -10.49 1.81 18.28
C GLU A 270 -9.18 1.15 18.74
N PRO A 271 -8.37 1.78 19.65
CA PRO A 271 -6.99 1.37 19.94
C PRO A 271 -6.82 -0.11 20.28
N LEU A 272 -7.71 -0.68 21.11
CA LEU A 272 -7.62 -2.09 21.47
C LEU A 272 -7.90 -3.03 20.31
N ASN A 273 -8.90 -2.71 19.49
CA ASN A 273 -9.27 -3.52 18.33
C ASN A 273 -8.24 -3.38 17.21
N GLN A 274 -7.72 -2.17 17.00
CA GLN A 274 -6.62 -1.91 16.08
C GLN A 274 -5.41 -2.80 16.38
N GLU A 275 -4.97 -2.85 17.65
CA GLU A 275 -3.83 -3.68 18.05
C GLU A 275 -4.11 -5.18 17.84
N ARG A 276 -5.34 -5.65 18.15
CA ARG A 276 -5.75 -7.04 17.90
C ARG A 276 -5.69 -7.40 16.39
N LEU A 277 -6.15 -6.49 15.53
CA LEU A 277 -6.14 -6.68 14.08
C LEU A 277 -4.71 -6.66 13.53
N PHE A 278 -3.88 -5.74 13.99
CA PHE A 278 -2.48 -5.65 13.59
C PHE A 278 -1.67 -6.87 14.06
N GLU A 279 -1.89 -7.36 15.29
CA GLU A 279 -1.20 -8.56 15.77
C GLU A 279 -1.66 -9.82 15.02
N ARG A 280 -2.94 -9.93 14.65
CA ARG A 280 -3.41 -10.98 13.75
C ARG A 280 -2.64 -10.94 12.41
N ALA A 281 -2.52 -9.75 11.81
CA ALA A 281 -1.80 -9.57 10.56
C ALA A 281 -0.32 -9.93 10.69
N ARG A 282 0.38 -9.41 11.71
CA ARG A 282 1.80 -9.71 11.97
C ARG A 282 2.05 -11.21 12.19
N ARG A 283 1.16 -11.89 12.93
CA ARG A 283 1.28 -13.34 13.17
C ARG A 283 1.20 -14.16 11.89
N MET A 284 0.23 -13.86 11.02
CA MET A 284 0.08 -14.52 9.71
C MET A 284 1.32 -14.27 8.83
N MET A 285 1.78 -13.05 8.76
CA MET A 285 2.97 -12.69 7.98
C MET A 285 4.24 -13.39 8.49
N ARG A 286 4.45 -13.46 9.81
CA ARG A 286 5.60 -14.18 10.39
C ARG A 286 5.63 -15.66 9.99
N ALA A 287 4.48 -16.33 10.00
CA ALA A 287 4.38 -17.74 9.60
C ALA A 287 4.78 -17.92 8.12
N ASN A 288 4.20 -17.14 7.23
CA ASN A 288 4.45 -17.28 5.79
C ASN A 288 5.83 -16.76 5.36
N ARG A 289 6.41 -15.77 6.06
CA ARG A 289 7.81 -15.36 5.85
C ARG A 289 8.78 -16.51 6.10
N ALA A 290 8.59 -17.30 7.16
CA ALA A 290 9.42 -18.46 7.44
C ALA A 290 9.30 -19.51 6.32
N ILE A 291 8.08 -19.85 5.89
CA ILE A 291 7.83 -20.76 4.76
C ILE A 291 8.52 -20.24 3.49
N PHE A 292 8.39 -18.95 3.19
CA PHE A 292 8.93 -18.34 1.98
C PHE A 292 10.47 -18.33 1.99
N ARG A 293 11.09 -17.97 3.12
CA ARG A 293 12.54 -18.01 3.29
C ARG A 293 13.10 -19.41 3.05
N ASP A 294 12.48 -20.43 3.66
CA ASP A 294 12.90 -21.82 3.48
C ASP A 294 12.73 -22.31 2.05
N TRP A 295 11.65 -21.87 1.38
CA TRP A 295 11.41 -22.21 -0.01
C TRP A 295 12.40 -21.52 -0.95
N THR A 296 12.65 -20.22 -0.81
CA THR A 296 13.60 -19.47 -1.65
C THR A 296 15.03 -20.00 -1.48
N GLY A 297 15.42 -20.41 -0.27
CA GLY A 297 16.73 -21.02 -0.01
C GLY A 297 16.98 -22.33 -0.79
N ARG A 298 15.92 -23.01 -1.24
CA ARG A 298 16.00 -24.24 -2.06
C ARG A 298 16.05 -23.97 -3.57
N GLN A 299 15.94 -22.72 -4.02
CA GLN A 299 15.85 -22.40 -5.47
C GLN A 299 17.23 -22.23 -6.14
N ASN A 300 18.31 -22.66 -5.50
CA ASN A 300 19.68 -22.70 -6.08
C ASN A 300 20.13 -21.36 -6.71
N GLY A 301 19.74 -20.24 -6.10
CA GLY A 301 20.11 -18.90 -6.59
C GLY A 301 19.21 -18.34 -7.71
N ALA A 302 18.23 -19.09 -8.20
CA ALA A 302 17.25 -18.55 -9.16
C ALA A 302 16.39 -17.43 -8.56
N ILE A 303 16.22 -17.42 -7.23
CA ILE A 303 15.48 -16.41 -6.47
C ILE A 303 16.33 -15.93 -5.31
N ALA A 304 16.57 -14.62 -5.23
CA ALA A 304 17.29 -14.02 -4.10
C ALA A 304 16.28 -13.28 -3.21
N TYR A 305 16.07 -13.79 -2.00
CA TYR A 305 15.10 -13.24 -1.05
C TYR A 305 15.72 -12.21 -0.12
N ARG A 306 15.19 -10.99 -0.16
CA ARG A 306 15.40 -9.95 0.85
C ARG A 306 14.18 -9.92 1.75
N GLU A 307 14.38 -10.21 3.02
CA GLU A 307 13.29 -10.29 3.98
C GLU A 307 12.70 -8.90 4.24
N PRO A 308 11.38 -8.68 3.97
CA PRO A 308 10.76 -7.38 4.16
C PRO A 308 10.64 -7.06 5.66
N ARG A 309 10.79 -5.79 6.03
CA ARG A 309 10.52 -5.31 7.39
C ARG A 309 9.05 -5.03 7.65
N ALA A 310 8.26 -4.89 6.58
CA ALA A 310 6.83 -4.60 6.66
C ALA A 310 6.06 -5.16 5.47
N GLY A 311 4.73 -5.23 5.61
CA GLY A 311 3.81 -5.64 4.55
C GLY A 311 3.63 -7.15 4.44
N ALA A 312 2.59 -7.56 3.73
CA ALA A 312 2.21 -8.95 3.54
C ALA A 312 2.70 -9.48 2.18
N TYR A 313 3.97 -9.27 1.84
CA TYR A 313 4.53 -9.68 0.55
C TYR A 313 6.03 -9.97 0.63
N GLY A 314 6.50 -10.81 -0.30
CA GLY A 314 7.90 -10.99 -0.65
C GLY A 314 8.17 -10.44 -2.04
N PHE A 315 9.23 -9.66 -2.22
CA PHE A 315 9.61 -9.07 -3.50
C PHE A 315 11.01 -9.55 -3.88
N VAL A 316 11.08 -10.39 -4.90
CA VAL A 316 12.27 -11.15 -5.23
C VAL A 316 12.65 -11.01 -6.70
N PRO A 317 13.95 -10.86 -7.04
CA PRO A 317 14.40 -11.04 -8.41
C PRO A 317 14.25 -12.51 -8.82
N LEU A 318 13.87 -12.74 -10.07
CA LEU A 318 13.94 -14.04 -10.71
C LEU A 318 15.11 -14.01 -11.70
N LEU A 319 16.00 -14.97 -11.57
CA LEU A 319 17.21 -15.09 -12.41
C LEU A 319 17.14 -16.38 -13.25
N GLU A 320 17.35 -16.22 -14.56
CA GLU A 320 17.58 -17.31 -15.51
C GLU A 320 19.04 -17.19 -15.99
N ASP A 321 19.83 -18.24 -15.82
CA ASP A 321 21.28 -18.23 -16.12
C ASP A 321 22.05 -17.04 -15.52
N GLY A 322 21.67 -16.64 -14.29
CA GLY A 322 22.28 -15.52 -13.58
C GLY A 322 21.90 -14.12 -14.09
N ARG A 323 20.91 -14.00 -14.98
CA ARG A 323 20.38 -12.74 -15.51
C ARG A 323 18.92 -12.53 -15.09
N PRO A 324 18.47 -11.29 -14.97
CA PRO A 324 17.06 -11.03 -14.70
C PRO A 324 16.14 -11.65 -15.77
N ALA A 325 15.18 -12.47 -15.34
CA ALA A 325 14.20 -13.10 -16.21
C ALA A 325 13.08 -12.14 -16.65
N ASP A 326 12.35 -12.50 -17.70
CA ASP A 326 11.07 -11.85 -18.00
C ASP A 326 9.98 -12.31 -17.03
N CYS A 327 9.93 -11.65 -15.89
CA CYS A 327 8.98 -11.94 -14.82
C CYS A 327 7.51 -11.77 -15.23
N ALA A 328 7.21 -10.97 -16.25
CA ALA A 328 5.84 -10.83 -16.74
C ALA A 328 5.43 -12.04 -17.59
N ALA A 329 6.33 -12.50 -18.46
CA ALA A 329 6.10 -13.73 -19.20
C ALA A 329 6.02 -14.95 -18.28
N PHE A 330 6.87 -15.02 -17.25
CA PHE A 330 6.80 -16.05 -16.22
C PHE A 330 5.46 -16.04 -15.46
N ALA A 331 5.02 -14.89 -14.96
CA ALA A 331 3.75 -14.76 -14.22
C ALA A 331 2.55 -15.18 -15.11
N GLU A 332 2.58 -14.84 -16.39
CA GLU A 332 1.54 -15.22 -17.34
C GLU A 332 1.54 -16.75 -17.61
N ARG A 333 2.70 -17.39 -17.81
CA ARG A 333 2.81 -18.85 -17.95
C ARG A 333 2.32 -19.55 -16.68
N LEU A 334 2.76 -19.10 -15.50
CA LEU A 334 2.33 -19.65 -14.22
C LEU A 334 0.82 -19.58 -14.04
N ARG A 335 0.22 -18.44 -14.36
CA ARG A 335 -1.23 -18.27 -14.32
C ARG A 335 -1.96 -19.26 -15.21
N ARG A 336 -1.51 -19.43 -16.46
CA ARG A 336 -2.14 -20.32 -17.46
C ARG A 336 -1.94 -21.78 -17.14
N ASN A 337 -0.73 -22.17 -16.77
CA ASN A 337 -0.35 -23.57 -16.62
C ASN A 337 -0.66 -24.12 -15.23
N ARG A 338 -0.63 -23.25 -14.20
CA ARG A 338 -0.69 -23.67 -12.78
C ARG A 338 -1.82 -23.02 -12.00
N SER A 339 -2.58 -22.11 -12.61
CA SER A 339 -3.70 -21.40 -11.96
C SER A 339 -3.25 -20.65 -10.69
N VAL A 340 -2.07 -20.02 -10.73
CA VAL A 340 -1.51 -19.17 -9.66
C VAL A 340 -1.29 -17.77 -10.20
N LEU A 341 -1.79 -16.75 -9.49
CA LEU A 341 -1.60 -15.33 -9.84
C LEU A 341 -0.50 -14.71 -8.99
N LEU A 342 0.52 -14.13 -9.63
CA LEU A 342 1.57 -13.30 -9.04
C LEU A 342 1.58 -11.91 -9.66
N VAL A 343 2.27 -10.96 -9.00
CA VAL A 343 2.53 -9.63 -9.56
C VAL A 343 3.94 -9.59 -10.16
N ALA A 344 4.03 -9.25 -11.44
CA ALA A 344 5.31 -8.95 -12.05
C ALA A 344 5.80 -7.56 -11.61
N GLY A 345 7.07 -7.44 -11.23
CA GLY A 345 7.66 -6.21 -10.69
C GLY A 345 7.64 -5.03 -11.66
N ARG A 346 7.58 -5.28 -12.99
CA ARG A 346 7.38 -4.23 -13.99
C ARG A 346 6.10 -3.42 -13.75
N TRP A 347 5.04 -4.03 -13.19
CA TRP A 347 3.78 -3.36 -12.86
C TRP A 347 3.88 -2.48 -11.61
N ALA A 348 5.01 -2.59 -10.89
CA ALA A 348 5.38 -1.74 -9.77
C ALA A 348 6.57 -0.81 -10.09
N GLY A 349 7.02 -0.77 -11.35
CA GLY A 349 8.16 0.05 -11.79
C GLY A 349 9.54 -0.61 -11.65
N MET A 350 9.63 -1.94 -11.39
CA MET A 350 10.90 -2.66 -11.25
C MET A 350 10.87 -3.99 -12.02
N PRO A 351 11.24 -4.01 -13.31
CA PRO A 351 11.35 -5.24 -14.11
C PRO A 351 12.33 -6.25 -13.50
N GLY A 352 12.16 -7.55 -13.81
CA GLY A 352 13.04 -8.62 -13.32
C GLY A 352 12.71 -9.12 -11.92
N TYR A 353 11.64 -8.62 -11.30
CA TYR A 353 11.17 -9.00 -9.98
C TYR A 353 9.76 -9.61 -10.01
N LEU A 354 9.46 -10.42 -9.00
CA LEU A 354 8.12 -10.95 -8.70
C LEU A 354 7.70 -10.55 -7.28
N ARG A 355 6.44 -10.18 -7.10
CA ARG A 355 5.84 -10.01 -5.78
C ARG A 355 4.92 -11.18 -5.46
N PHE A 356 5.17 -11.81 -4.32
CA PHE A 356 4.37 -12.89 -3.72
C PHE A 356 3.58 -12.32 -2.55
N GLY A 357 2.27 -12.53 -2.53
CA GLY A 357 1.44 -12.23 -1.36
C GLY A 357 1.68 -13.25 -0.25
N LEU A 358 2.07 -12.76 0.93
CA LEU A 358 2.32 -13.57 2.12
C LEU A 358 1.14 -13.54 3.11
N GLY A 359 0.06 -12.87 2.77
CA GLY A 359 -1.08 -12.66 3.66
C GLY A 359 -2.19 -13.72 3.57
N VAL A 360 -1.97 -14.80 2.85
CA VAL A 360 -2.93 -15.91 2.67
C VAL A 360 -2.73 -16.99 3.73
N GLU A 361 -3.69 -17.93 3.84
CA GLU A 361 -3.54 -19.08 4.75
C GLU A 361 -2.30 -19.91 4.40
N PRO A 362 -1.52 -20.41 5.39
CA PRO A 362 -0.24 -21.09 5.17
C PRO A 362 -0.31 -22.29 4.25
N GLU A 363 -1.38 -23.07 4.30
CA GLU A 363 -1.57 -24.24 3.43
C GLU A 363 -1.72 -23.84 1.95
N ALA A 364 -2.56 -22.84 1.68
CA ALA A 364 -2.73 -22.28 0.32
C ALA A 364 -1.43 -21.64 -0.18
N PHE A 365 -0.69 -20.96 0.70
CA PHE A 365 0.61 -20.40 0.37
C PHE A 365 1.62 -21.48 -0.02
N GLY A 366 1.74 -22.56 0.77
CA GLY A 366 2.61 -23.69 0.49
C GLY A 366 2.31 -24.37 -0.84
N GLU A 367 1.02 -24.59 -1.15
CA GLU A 367 0.59 -25.15 -2.44
C GLU A 367 0.91 -24.19 -3.60
N GLY A 368 0.71 -22.89 -3.43
CA GLY A 368 1.09 -21.88 -4.41
C GLY A 368 2.58 -21.93 -4.74
N LEU A 369 3.44 -21.98 -3.72
CA LEU A 369 4.88 -22.11 -3.89
C LEU A 369 5.29 -23.42 -4.59
N ARG A 370 4.63 -24.52 -4.28
CA ARG A 370 4.85 -25.80 -4.97
C ARG A 370 4.53 -25.69 -6.47
N ARG A 371 3.45 -25.02 -6.83
CA ARG A 371 3.07 -24.78 -8.24
C ARG A 371 4.06 -23.86 -8.95
N VAL A 372 4.57 -22.84 -8.26
CA VAL A 372 5.64 -21.98 -8.78
C VAL A 372 6.91 -22.79 -9.06
N GLU A 373 7.31 -23.66 -8.13
CA GLU A 373 8.48 -24.53 -8.30
C GLU A 373 8.36 -25.46 -9.52
N LEU A 374 7.17 -26.01 -9.77
CA LEU A 374 6.92 -26.82 -10.97
C LEU A 374 7.08 -25.99 -12.25
N GLU A 375 6.56 -24.77 -12.29
CA GLU A 375 6.71 -23.90 -13.46
C GLU A 375 8.15 -23.45 -13.70
N LEU A 376 8.94 -23.24 -12.65
CA LEU A 376 10.37 -22.97 -12.74
C LEU A 376 11.15 -24.12 -13.37
N ARG A 377 10.77 -25.39 -13.06
CA ARG A 377 11.41 -26.59 -13.60
C ARG A 377 11.02 -26.89 -15.05
N ASP A 378 9.76 -26.64 -15.41
CA ASP A 378 9.22 -26.97 -16.74
C ASP A 378 9.51 -25.87 -17.78
N GLY A 379 9.90 -24.70 -17.36
CA GLY A 379 10.17 -23.54 -18.22
C GLY A 379 11.66 -23.25 -18.47
N GLY A 380 12.57 -24.11 -17.93
CA GLY A 380 14.02 -24.03 -18.09
C GLY A 380 14.54 -24.87 -19.26
#